data_d5ac6cf91800b4cbf63e358828d7bec3
#
_entry.id   d5ac6cf91800b4cbf63e358828d7bec3
#
_cell.length_a   1.000
_cell.length_b   1.000
_cell.length_c   1.000
_cell.angle_alpha   90.00
_cell.angle_beta   90.00
_cell.angle_gamma   90.00
#
_symmetry.space_group_name_H-M   'P 1'
#
loop_
_entity.id
_entity.type
_entity.pdbx_description
1 polymer ?
#
loop_
_entity_poly.entity_id
_entity_poly.type
_entity_poly.pdbx_seq_one_letter_code
_entity_poly.pdbx_strand_id
1 'polypeptide(L)'
;MIDAQFDSDILIDALNGVEAARAEIRRAGRKSVSRVSWTEVMTAADSASVKAVEAFLGCFQIEEIGDAVARRAAALRAERKGLTLADAFVLATAQIGGRILVTRNIKIFPASMPGIRVPYTL
;
A
#
# COMPACT_ATOMS: atom_id res chain seq x y z
N MET A 1 -18.10 -3.60 -3.52
CA MET A 1 -16.65 -3.45 -3.80
C MET A 1 -15.97 -2.90 -2.56
N ILE A 2 -14.77 -3.34 -2.27
CA ILE A 2 -14.02 -2.86 -1.11
C ILE A 2 -13.26 -1.58 -1.43
N ASP A 3 -13.12 -0.73 -0.43
CA ASP A 3 -12.21 0.41 -0.47
C ASP A 3 -10.82 -0.11 -0.08
N ALA A 4 -9.88 -0.01 -1.00
CA ALA A 4 -8.57 -0.63 -0.89
C ALA A 4 -7.46 0.41 -0.82
N GLN A 5 -6.49 0.14 0.05
CA GLN A 5 -5.19 0.79 0.02
C GLN A 5 -4.17 -0.21 -0.49
N PHE A 6 -3.51 0.12 -1.59
CA PHE A 6 -2.56 -0.80 -2.22
C PHE A 6 -1.15 -0.58 -1.67
N ASP A 7 -0.51 -1.67 -1.26
CA ASP A 7 0.90 -1.65 -0.88
C ASP A 7 1.77 -1.48 -2.13
N SER A 8 2.99 -1.01 -1.94
CA SER A 8 3.93 -0.74 -3.05
C SER A 8 4.20 -1.98 -3.91
N ASP A 9 4.25 -3.18 -3.31
CA ASP A 9 4.51 -4.41 -4.07
C ASP A 9 3.43 -4.68 -5.13
N ILE A 10 2.17 -4.47 -4.80
CA ILE A 10 1.05 -4.63 -5.75
C ILE A 10 1.16 -3.62 -6.90
N LEU A 11 1.47 -2.37 -6.56
CA LEU A 11 1.59 -1.30 -7.55
C LEU A 11 2.78 -1.52 -8.49
N ILE A 12 3.91 -1.94 -7.94
CA ILE A 12 5.10 -2.28 -8.74
C ILE A 12 4.81 -3.49 -9.64
N ASP A 13 4.13 -4.51 -9.13
CA ASP A 13 3.70 -5.65 -9.94
C ASP A 13 2.83 -5.20 -11.11
N ALA A 14 1.87 -4.31 -10.87
CA ALA A 14 1.00 -3.79 -11.92
C ALA A 14 1.79 -3.04 -12.99
N LEU A 15 2.76 -2.22 -12.59
CA LEU A 15 3.64 -1.51 -13.51
C LEU A 15 4.52 -2.47 -14.32
N ASN A 16 4.88 -3.60 -13.74
CA ASN A 16 5.67 -4.65 -14.39
C ASN A 16 4.82 -5.63 -15.22
N GLY A 17 3.53 -5.36 -15.38
CA GLY A 17 2.67 -6.15 -16.26
C GLY A 17 2.08 -7.40 -15.62
N VAL A 18 2.12 -7.54 -14.30
CA VAL A 18 1.47 -8.65 -13.60
C VAL A 18 -0.05 -8.47 -13.68
N GLU A 19 -0.72 -9.32 -14.44
CA GLU A 19 -2.16 -9.17 -14.68
C GLU A 19 -3.00 -9.35 -13.41
N ALA A 20 -2.59 -10.23 -12.52
CA ALA A 20 -3.28 -10.41 -11.24
C ALA A 20 -3.31 -9.13 -10.41
N ALA A 21 -2.21 -8.34 -10.44
CA ALA A 21 -2.16 -7.05 -9.76
C ALA A 21 -3.11 -6.04 -10.42
N ARG A 22 -3.09 -5.99 -11.74
CA ARG A 22 -3.98 -5.09 -12.51
C ARG A 22 -5.44 -5.42 -12.30
N ALA A 23 -5.79 -6.70 -12.29
CA ALA A 23 -7.16 -7.16 -12.02
C ALA A 23 -7.61 -6.73 -10.62
N GLU A 24 -6.75 -6.87 -9.62
CA GLU A 24 -7.05 -6.49 -8.25
C GLU A 24 -7.31 -4.98 -8.12
N ILE A 25 -6.52 -4.18 -8.80
CA ILE A 25 -6.72 -2.72 -8.83
C ILE A 25 -8.06 -2.38 -9.49
N ARG A 26 -8.39 -3.01 -10.62
CA ARG A 26 -9.63 -2.73 -11.33
C ARG A 26 -10.88 -3.05 -10.51
N ARG A 27 -10.84 -4.09 -9.69
CA ARG A 27 -12.03 -4.52 -8.93
C ARG A 27 -12.24 -3.77 -7.61
N ALA A 28 -11.30 -2.94 -7.17
CA ALA A 28 -11.47 -2.15 -5.96
C ALA A 28 -12.50 -1.03 -6.19
N GLY A 29 -13.23 -0.66 -5.15
CA GLY A 29 -14.14 0.49 -5.17
C GLY A 29 -13.32 1.78 -5.18
N ARG A 30 -12.99 2.30 -4.01
CA ARG A 30 -12.02 3.40 -3.89
C ARG A 30 -10.61 2.82 -3.89
N LYS A 31 -9.71 3.49 -4.60
CA LYS A 31 -8.32 3.06 -4.77
C LYS A 31 -7.43 4.10 -4.13
N SER A 32 -6.72 3.72 -3.09
CA SER A 32 -5.82 4.63 -2.39
C SER A 32 -4.43 4.04 -2.23
N VAL A 33 -3.48 4.93 -1.98
CA VAL A 33 -2.08 4.61 -1.73
C VAL A 33 -1.58 5.51 -0.62
N SER A 34 -0.84 4.96 0.34
CA SER A 34 -0.20 5.78 1.36
C SER A 34 0.93 6.60 0.74
N ARG A 35 1.23 7.75 1.32
CA ARG A 35 2.38 8.54 0.86
C ARG A 35 3.69 7.76 0.95
N VAL A 36 3.82 6.86 1.92
CA VAL A 36 5.00 5.99 2.03
C VAL A 36 5.10 5.06 0.82
N SER A 37 4.03 4.37 0.49
CA SER A 37 4.02 3.47 -0.68
C SER A 37 4.21 4.23 -1.98
N TRP A 38 3.62 5.42 -2.11
CA TRP A 38 3.85 6.33 -3.24
C TRP A 38 5.35 6.60 -3.40
N THR A 39 6.03 6.91 -2.30
CA THR A 39 7.47 7.19 -2.31
C THR A 39 8.27 5.97 -2.73
N GLU A 40 7.92 4.79 -2.22
CA GLU A 40 8.60 3.53 -2.61
C GLU A 40 8.46 3.25 -4.10
N VAL A 41 7.26 3.41 -4.66
CA VAL A 41 7.01 3.20 -6.09
C VAL A 41 7.78 4.22 -6.93
N MET A 42 7.77 5.49 -6.53
CA MET A 42 8.54 6.53 -7.22
C MET A 42 10.05 6.28 -7.16
N THR A 43 10.54 5.76 -6.04
CA THR A 43 11.96 5.40 -5.87
C THR A 43 12.38 4.30 -6.84
N ALA A 44 11.49 3.37 -7.16
CA ALA A 44 11.74 2.27 -8.08
C ALA A 44 11.74 2.72 -9.55
N ALA A 45 11.19 3.89 -9.87
CA ALA A 45 11.13 4.40 -11.23
C ALA A 45 12.50 4.98 -11.65
N ASP A 46 12.90 4.71 -12.90
CA ASP A 46 14.08 5.36 -13.48
C ASP A 46 13.71 6.70 -14.14
N SER A 47 14.71 7.44 -14.61
CA SER A 47 14.49 8.75 -15.21
C SER A 47 13.63 8.70 -16.47
N ALA A 48 13.62 7.59 -17.19
CA ALA A 48 12.83 7.43 -18.41
C ALA A 48 11.36 7.14 -18.10
N SER A 49 11.06 6.50 -16.96
CA SER A 49 9.71 6.05 -16.60
C SER A 49 9.02 6.92 -15.55
N VAL A 50 9.73 7.83 -14.90
CA VAL A 50 9.22 8.57 -13.73
C VAL A 50 7.90 9.30 -14.01
N LYS A 51 7.76 9.92 -15.17
CA LYS A 51 6.51 10.63 -15.52
C LYS A 51 5.34 9.69 -15.69
N ALA A 52 5.56 8.54 -16.32
CA ALA A 52 4.52 7.53 -16.50
C ALA A 52 4.13 6.90 -15.17
N VAL A 53 5.09 6.66 -14.30
CA VAL A 53 4.84 6.13 -12.95
C VAL A 53 4.05 7.12 -12.11
N GLU A 54 4.41 8.39 -12.15
CA GLU A 54 3.67 9.42 -11.41
C GLU A 54 2.25 9.57 -11.94
N ALA A 55 2.05 9.51 -13.26
CA ALA A 55 0.71 9.53 -13.87
C ALA A 55 -0.13 8.32 -13.43
N PHE A 56 0.47 7.14 -13.36
CA PHE A 56 -0.21 5.95 -12.84
C PHE A 56 -0.64 6.15 -11.39
N LEU A 57 0.25 6.65 -10.52
CA LEU A 57 -0.06 6.93 -9.13
C LEU A 57 -1.12 8.02 -8.98
N GLY A 58 -1.20 8.94 -9.93
CA GLY A 58 -2.23 9.97 -9.98
C GLY A 58 -3.66 9.44 -10.14
N CYS A 59 -3.81 8.18 -10.53
CA CYS A 59 -5.12 7.51 -10.59
C CYS A 59 -5.63 7.04 -9.22
N PHE A 60 -4.82 7.18 -8.18
CA PHE A 60 -5.15 6.74 -6.82
C PHE A 60 -5.35 7.96 -5.93
N GLN A 61 -6.17 7.78 -4.90
CA GLN A 61 -6.24 8.75 -3.82
C GLN A 61 -5.00 8.59 -2.94
N ILE A 62 -4.20 9.66 -2.82
CA ILE A 62 -2.99 9.62 -2.00
C ILE A 62 -3.34 9.98 -0.57
N GLU A 63 -3.04 9.08 0.36
CA GLU A 63 -3.28 9.29 1.78
C GLU A 63 -2.02 9.84 2.45
N GLU A 64 -2.10 11.08 2.91
CA GLU A 64 -0.97 11.76 3.54
C GLU A 64 -0.76 11.28 4.98
N ILE A 65 0.45 11.46 5.48
CA ILE A 65 0.78 11.16 6.87
C ILE A 65 0.40 12.37 7.73
N GLY A 66 -0.65 12.21 8.51
CA GLY A 66 -1.06 13.21 9.49
C GLY A 66 -0.80 12.76 10.93
N ASP A 67 -1.25 13.54 11.89
CA ASP A 67 -1.03 13.26 13.32
C ASP A 67 -1.62 11.92 13.75
N ALA A 68 -2.85 11.60 13.35
CA ALA A 68 -3.51 10.36 13.73
C ALA A 68 -2.75 9.12 13.19
N VAL A 69 -2.32 9.18 11.94
CA VAL A 69 -1.53 8.11 11.32
C VAL A 69 -0.19 7.94 12.04
N ALA A 70 0.49 9.03 12.34
CA ALA A 70 1.78 8.98 13.02
C ALA A 70 1.66 8.36 14.42
N ARG A 71 0.62 8.74 15.16
CA ARG A 71 0.37 8.17 16.50
C ARG A 71 0.04 6.69 16.43
N ARG A 72 -0.77 6.29 15.45
CA ARG A 72 -1.10 4.87 15.26
C ARG A 72 0.13 4.06 14.86
N ALA A 73 0.97 4.60 13.98
CA ALA A 73 2.22 3.94 13.57
C ALA A 73 3.16 3.74 14.78
N ALA A 74 3.27 4.75 15.64
CA ALA A 74 4.07 4.63 16.86
C ALA A 74 3.54 3.52 17.78
N ALA A 75 2.23 3.44 17.97
CA ALA A 75 1.60 2.39 18.77
C ALA A 75 1.84 1.00 18.17
N LEU A 76 1.72 0.85 16.85
CA LEU A 76 1.97 -0.42 16.17
C LEU A 76 3.41 -0.90 16.37
N ARG A 77 4.38 0.00 16.30
CA ARG A 77 5.78 -0.34 16.51
C ARG A 77 6.08 -0.72 17.97
N ALA A 78 5.39 -0.10 18.92
CA ALA A 78 5.52 -0.45 20.32
C ALA A 78 4.96 -1.86 20.61
N GLU A 79 3.85 -2.21 19.97
CA GLU A 79 3.18 -3.51 20.12
C GLU A 79 3.92 -4.63 19.39
N ARG A 80 4.54 -4.33 18.25
CA ARG A 80 5.14 -5.32 17.36
C ARG A 80 6.58 -4.96 17.06
N LYS A 81 7.49 -5.57 17.78
CA LYS A 81 8.94 -5.41 17.58
C LYS A 81 9.33 -5.94 16.20
N GLY A 82 10.23 -5.26 15.55
CA GLY A 82 10.69 -5.62 14.21
C GLY A 82 9.85 -5.05 13.08
N LEU A 83 8.72 -4.40 13.36
CA LEU A 83 7.96 -3.68 12.36
C LEU A 83 8.74 -2.42 11.97
N THR A 84 9.08 -2.30 10.68
CA THR A 84 9.81 -1.12 10.21
C THR A 84 8.94 0.13 10.28
N LEU A 85 9.57 1.29 10.28
CA LEU A 85 8.84 2.56 10.26
C LEU A 85 7.93 2.64 9.03
N ALA A 86 8.44 2.27 7.85
CA ALA A 86 7.66 2.29 6.61
C ALA A 86 6.43 1.38 6.71
N ASP A 87 6.60 0.15 7.16
CA ASP A 87 5.49 -0.81 7.28
C ASP A 87 4.46 -0.34 8.31
N ALA A 88 4.91 0.25 9.42
CA ALA A 88 4.02 0.81 10.43
C ALA A 88 3.16 1.94 9.85
N PHE A 89 3.76 2.84 9.07
CA PHE A 89 3.01 3.90 8.42
C PHE A 89 2.01 3.37 7.39
N VAL A 90 2.39 2.38 6.61
CA VAL A 90 1.50 1.77 5.61
C VAL A 90 0.27 1.16 6.31
N LEU A 91 0.49 0.37 7.35
CA LEU A 91 -0.61 -0.25 8.08
C LEU A 91 -1.47 0.78 8.81
N ALA A 92 -0.85 1.74 9.50
CA ALA A 92 -1.57 2.79 10.22
C ALA A 92 -2.44 3.62 9.28
N THR A 93 -1.95 3.94 8.10
CA THR A 93 -2.70 4.70 7.10
C THR A 93 -3.99 3.95 6.72
N ALA A 94 -3.90 2.65 6.47
CA ALA A 94 -5.07 1.84 6.13
C ALA A 94 -6.05 1.77 7.30
N GLN A 95 -5.56 1.56 8.52
CA GLN A 95 -6.41 1.45 9.72
C GLN A 95 -7.14 2.75 10.01
N ILE A 96 -6.44 3.87 10.01
CA ILE A 96 -7.04 5.20 10.26
C ILE A 96 -8.06 5.53 9.16
N GLY A 97 -7.78 5.17 7.91
CA GLY A 97 -8.68 5.42 6.80
C GLY A 97 -9.86 4.44 6.69
N GLY A 98 -9.86 3.37 7.49
CA GLY A 98 -10.89 2.34 7.41
C GLY A 98 -10.86 1.56 6.10
N ARG A 99 -9.68 1.35 5.54
CA ARG A 99 -9.50 0.65 4.27
C ARG A 99 -8.82 -0.70 4.45
N ILE A 100 -9.08 -1.59 3.51
CA ILE A 100 -8.37 -2.87 3.45
C ILE A 100 -6.99 -2.63 2.83
N LEU A 101 -5.95 -3.10 3.49
CA LEU A 101 -4.59 -3.09 2.94
C LEU A 101 -4.42 -4.31 2.03
N VAL A 102 -4.20 -4.05 0.76
CA VAL A 102 -3.95 -5.08 -0.26
C VAL A 102 -2.45 -5.21 -0.45
N THR A 103 -1.90 -6.36 -0.11
CA THR A 103 -0.46 -6.61 -0.10
C THR A 103 -0.16 -8.07 -0.41
N ARG A 104 1.05 -8.39 -0.86
CA ARG A 104 1.51 -9.79 -0.88
C ARG A 104 2.70 -10.03 0.06
N ASN A 105 2.97 -9.06 0.94
CA ASN A 105 4.02 -9.19 1.95
C ASN A 105 3.52 -9.93 3.18
N ILE A 106 3.33 -11.23 3.04
CA ILE A 106 2.73 -12.09 4.07
C ILE A 106 3.61 -12.26 5.31
N LYS A 107 4.91 -11.97 5.20
CA LYS A 107 5.82 -12.02 6.36
C LYS A 107 5.50 -10.90 7.34
N ILE A 108 5.16 -9.74 6.85
CA ILE A 108 4.87 -8.57 7.66
C ILE A 108 3.36 -8.44 7.92
N PHE A 109 2.54 -8.73 6.91
CA PHE A 109 1.09 -8.60 6.97
C PHE A 109 0.43 -9.96 6.63
N PRO A 110 0.35 -10.89 7.60
CA PRO A 110 -0.26 -12.19 7.33
C PRO A 110 -1.71 -12.06 6.92
N ALA A 111 -2.16 -12.93 6.02
CA ALA A 111 -3.53 -12.91 5.51
C ALA A 111 -4.59 -13.08 6.61
N SER A 112 -4.23 -13.68 7.74
CA SER A 112 -5.12 -13.84 8.90
C SER A 112 -5.31 -12.55 9.70
N MET A 113 -4.47 -11.53 9.50
CA MET A 113 -4.60 -10.26 10.21
C MET A 113 -5.85 -9.54 9.71
N PRO A 114 -6.70 -9.00 10.63
CA PRO A 114 -7.86 -8.21 10.22
C PRO A 114 -7.45 -7.01 9.36
N GLY A 115 -8.22 -6.75 8.30
CA GLY A 115 -7.98 -5.63 7.41
C GLY A 115 -6.90 -5.87 6.35
N ILE A 116 -6.38 -7.09 6.25
CA ILE A 116 -5.39 -7.48 5.24
C ILE A 116 -6.03 -8.35 4.18
N ARG A 117 -5.71 -8.07 2.92
CA ARG A 117 -6.06 -8.93 1.79
C ARG A 117 -4.81 -9.25 0.99
N VAL A 118 -4.55 -10.55 0.81
CA VAL A 118 -3.45 -11.06 -0.03
C VAL A 118 -4.10 -11.64 -1.29
N PRO A 119 -4.12 -10.89 -2.40
CA PRO A 119 -4.94 -11.27 -3.57
C PRO A 119 -4.34 -12.37 -4.41
N TYR A 120 -3.03 -12.53 -4.38
CA TYR A 120 -2.30 -13.52 -5.17
C TYR A 120 -0.90 -13.72 -4.58
N THR A 121 -0.23 -14.78 -5.03
CA THR A 121 1.19 -15.04 -4.74
C THR A 121 1.96 -15.14 -6.05
N LEU A 122 3.22 -14.82 -6.01
CA LEU A 122 4.12 -14.97 -7.17
C LEU A 122 5.20 -16.02 -6.90
#